data_e9b4446da695c55c3d5d028f478011a6
#
_entry.id   e9b4446da695c55c3d5d028f478011a6
#
_cell.length_a   1.000
_cell.length_b   1.000
_cell.length_c   1.000
_cell.angle_alpha   90.00
_cell.angle_beta   90.00
_cell.angle_gamma   90.00
#
_symmetry.space_group_name_H-M   'P 1'
#
loop_
_entity.id
_entity.type
_entity.pdbx_description
1 polymer ?
#
loop_
_entity_poly.entity_id
_entity_poly.type
_entity_poly.pdbx_seq_one_letter_code
_entity_poly.pdbx_strand_id
1 'polypeptide(L)'
;MIKNRNYSLDLLRVIACYLVIQQHASEFYYIGEGGTVVTGSNTFWIGIITTLCRSSVPLFVMLSGFLLLPMQDKISTFFRKRFTRIVYPFIAWCVLYAGYYVLSRGDSFSQMALNILHIPVNFGCEIGHLWYIYMLIGLYLVTPIISPWLQQASKRELEGYLGLWIITTFLPYIHLVYPEVLGEAFWNDTPLLYYFTGFIGYFILGYYLKRFGYPSAALSWIILIVGFALS
;
A
#
# COMPACT_ATOMS: atom_id res chain seq x y z
N MET A 1 20.91 6.26 -25.44
CA MET A 1 21.47 5.60 -24.23
C MET A 1 20.48 4.54 -23.77
N ILE A 2 20.83 3.27 -23.87
CA ILE A 2 20.04 2.15 -23.31
C ILE A 2 20.14 2.29 -21.80
N LYS A 3 19.07 2.71 -21.15
CA LYS A 3 19.00 2.80 -19.69
C LYS A 3 19.21 1.38 -19.15
N ASN A 4 20.32 1.12 -18.45
CA ASN A 4 20.58 -0.19 -17.88
C ASN A 4 19.35 -0.64 -17.05
N ARG A 5 18.66 -1.64 -17.58
CA ARG A 5 17.46 -2.20 -16.97
C ARG A 5 17.88 -3.02 -15.75
N ASN A 6 17.29 -2.73 -14.59
CA ASN A 6 17.56 -3.50 -13.38
C ASN A 6 16.58 -4.68 -13.27
N TYR A 7 17.02 -5.84 -13.74
CA TYR A 7 16.21 -7.06 -13.76
C TYR A 7 15.74 -7.51 -12.35
N SER A 8 16.52 -7.24 -11.31
CA SER A 8 16.13 -7.58 -9.93
C SER A 8 14.90 -6.79 -9.48
N LEU A 9 14.81 -5.50 -9.83
CA LEU A 9 13.62 -4.68 -9.52
C LEU A 9 12.41 -5.11 -10.35
N ASP A 10 12.62 -5.54 -11.60
CA ASP A 10 11.53 -6.06 -12.42
C ASP A 10 11.04 -7.41 -11.88
N LEU A 11 11.93 -8.28 -11.42
CA LEU A 11 11.56 -9.55 -10.77
C LEU A 11 10.76 -9.30 -9.49
N LEU A 12 11.19 -8.36 -8.65
CA LEU A 12 10.45 -7.99 -7.44
C LEU A 12 9.03 -7.46 -7.76
N ARG A 13 8.85 -6.72 -8.86
CA ARG A 13 7.51 -6.32 -9.32
C ARG A 13 6.66 -7.50 -9.70
N VAL A 14 7.21 -8.47 -10.46
CA VAL A 14 6.49 -9.68 -10.85
C VAL A 14 6.07 -10.47 -9.62
N ILE A 15 6.97 -10.66 -8.65
CA ILE A 15 6.66 -11.32 -7.39
C ILE A 15 5.54 -10.57 -6.65
N ALA A 16 5.64 -9.25 -6.50
CA ALA A 16 4.62 -8.45 -5.84
C ALA A 16 3.26 -8.55 -6.56
N CYS A 17 3.23 -8.52 -7.90
CA CYS A 17 2.00 -8.75 -8.68
C CYS A 17 1.40 -10.14 -8.40
N TYR A 18 2.23 -11.18 -8.41
CA TYR A 18 1.77 -12.53 -8.12
C TYR A 18 1.16 -12.62 -6.72
N LEU A 19 1.82 -12.05 -5.71
CA LEU A 19 1.32 -12.04 -4.34
C LEU A 19 -0.02 -11.29 -4.20
N VAL A 20 -0.22 -10.18 -4.93
CA VAL A 20 -1.54 -9.48 -4.97
C VAL A 20 -2.62 -10.38 -5.55
N ILE A 21 -2.34 -11.04 -6.68
CA ILE A 21 -3.30 -11.95 -7.32
C ILE A 21 -3.64 -13.11 -6.37
N GLN A 22 -2.61 -13.70 -5.74
CA GLN A 22 -2.78 -14.79 -4.80
C GLN A 22 -3.59 -14.35 -3.57
N GLN A 23 -3.36 -13.14 -3.04
CA GLN A 23 -4.13 -12.58 -1.94
C GLN A 23 -5.62 -12.54 -2.28
N HIS A 24 -5.99 -11.92 -3.40
CA HIS A 24 -7.38 -11.80 -3.81
C HIS A 24 -8.02 -13.15 -4.21
N ALA A 25 -7.25 -14.06 -4.81
CA ALA A 25 -7.73 -15.42 -5.08
C ALA A 25 -8.02 -16.20 -3.80
N SER A 26 -7.28 -15.93 -2.71
CA SER A 26 -7.50 -16.58 -1.42
C SER A 26 -8.72 -16.04 -0.67
N GLU A 27 -9.18 -14.83 -0.96
CA GLU A 27 -10.32 -14.19 -0.28
C GLU A 27 -11.61 -15.01 -0.38
N PHE A 28 -11.85 -15.68 -1.49
CA PHE A 28 -13.02 -16.56 -1.70
C PHE A 28 -13.11 -17.72 -0.69
N TYR A 29 -12.03 -18.07 0.00
CA TYR A 29 -12.00 -19.19 0.93
C TYR A 29 -12.20 -18.79 2.38
N TYR A 30 -12.06 -17.50 2.73
CA TYR A 30 -12.16 -17.04 4.12
C TYR A 30 -13.05 -15.81 4.30
N ILE A 31 -13.46 -15.13 3.24
CA ILE A 31 -14.42 -14.04 3.30
C ILE A 31 -15.80 -14.60 2.94
N GLY A 32 -16.69 -14.64 3.93
CA GLY A 32 -18.09 -15.01 3.77
C GLY A 32 -18.97 -13.80 3.45
N GLU A 33 -20.28 -14.02 3.44
CA GLU A 33 -21.27 -12.97 3.23
C GLU A 33 -21.10 -11.83 4.25
N GLY A 34 -21.20 -10.60 3.78
CA GLY A 34 -21.02 -9.40 4.61
C GLY A 34 -19.59 -9.15 5.11
N GLY A 35 -18.57 -9.80 4.52
CA GLY A 35 -17.18 -9.63 4.91
C GLY A 35 -16.77 -10.39 6.19
N THR A 36 -17.62 -11.31 6.65
CA THR A 36 -17.32 -12.15 7.83
C THR A 36 -16.21 -13.15 7.52
N VAL A 37 -15.32 -13.39 8.49
CA VAL A 37 -14.28 -14.42 8.36
C VAL A 37 -14.89 -15.79 8.61
N VAL A 38 -14.80 -16.67 7.60
CA VAL A 38 -15.27 -18.06 7.70
C VAL A 38 -14.08 -18.94 8.14
N THR A 39 -14.28 -19.68 9.22
CA THR A 39 -13.32 -20.68 9.72
C THR A 39 -13.70 -22.07 9.22
N GLY A 40 -12.70 -22.80 8.68
CA GLY A 40 -12.87 -24.16 8.17
C GLY A 40 -11.61 -24.98 8.32
N SER A 41 -11.63 -26.24 7.88
CA SER A 41 -10.50 -27.16 7.97
C SER A 41 -9.21 -26.66 7.29
N ASN A 42 -9.34 -25.79 6.30
CA ASN A 42 -8.21 -25.23 5.55
C ASN A 42 -7.77 -23.86 6.04
N THR A 43 -8.41 -23.30 7.08
CA THR A 43 -8.14 -21.93 7.57
C THR A 43 -6.68 -21.71 7.93
N PHE A 44 -6.01 -22.72 8.49
CA PHE A 44 -4.59 -22.64 8.83
C PHE A 44 -3.70 -22.41 7.60
N TRP A 45 -3.88 -23.21 6.54
CA TRP A 45 -3.08 -23.07 5.33
C TRP A 45 -3.39 -21.78 4.56
N ILE A 46 -4.66 -21.38 4.54
CA ILE A 46 -5.08 -20.11 3.96
C ILE A 46 -4.45 -18.95 4.74
N GLY A 47 -4.42 -19.05 6.06
CA GLY A 47 -3.75 -18.06 6.93
C GLY A 47 -2.27 -17.90 6.58
N ILE A 48 -1.53 -18.99 6.41
CA ILE A 48 -0.11 -18.96 6.00
C ILE A 48 0.05 -18.27 4.64
N ILE A 49 -0.76 -18.65 3.65
CA ILE A 49 -0.68 -18.08 2.30
C ILE A 49 -1.00 -16.58 2.33
N THR A 50 -2.07 -16.18 2.98
CA THR A 50 -2.48 -14.78 3.05
C THR A 50 -1.49 -13.92 3.81
N THR A 51 -0.88 -14.45 4.87
CA THR A 51 0.21 -13.79 5.61
C THR A 51 1.39 -13.45 4.69
N LEU A 52 1.85 -14.42 3.89
CA LEU A 52 2.91 -14.18 2.89
C LEU A 52 2.48 -13.13 1.87
N CYS A 53 1.24 -13.20 1.40
CA CYS A 53 0.72 -12.29 0.38
C CYS A 53 0.54 -10.85 0.87
N ARG A 54 0.34 -10.61 2.16
CA ARG A 54 0.22 -9.26 2.75
C ARG A 54 1.44 -8.37 2.51
N SER A 55 2.62 -8.97 2.27
CA SER A 55 3.84 -8.22 1.92
C SER A 55 3.79 -7.56 0.53
N SER A 56 2.83 -7.91 -0.32
CA SER A 56 2.73 -7.45 -1.71
C SER A 56 2.64 -5.93 -1.85
N VAL A 57 1.72 -5.29 -1.11
CA VAL A 57 1.54 -3.83 -1.15
C VAL A 57 2.73 -3.08 -0.58
N PRO A 58 3.27 -3.43 0.61
CA PRO A 58 4.54 -2.90 1.09
C PRO A 58 5.68 -2.99 0.06
N LEU A 59 5.84 -4.12 -0.63
CA LEU A 59 6.85 -4.28 -1.67
C LEU A 59 6.66 -3.30 -2.84
N PHE A 60 5.44 -3.11 -3.33
CA PHE A 60 5.14 -2.11 -4.36
C PHE A 60 5.45 -0.69 -3.91
N VAL A 61 5.11 -0.35 -2.68
CA VAL A 61 5.38 0.97 -2.11
C VAL A 61 6.88 1.20 -1.95
N MET A 62 7.62 0.21 -1.43
CA MET A 62 9.08 0.27 -1.32
C MET A 62 9.76 0.42 -2.70
N LEU A 63 9.33 -0.36 -3.70
CA LEU A 63 9.82 -0.23 -5.07
C LEU A 63 9.52 1.16 -5.65
N SER A 64 8.36 1.73 -5.36
CA SER A 64 8.02 3.08 -5.76
C SER A 64 8.94 4.11 -5.09
N GLY A 65 9.20 3.99 -3.79
CA GLY A 65 10.13 4.83 -3.05
C GLY A 65 11.56 4.72 -3.58
N PHE A 66 12.03 3.51 -3.83
CA PHE A 66 13.35 3.25 -4.42
C PHE A 66 13.54 3.96 -5.76
N LEU A 67 12.51 3.98 -6.61
CA LEU A 67 12.60 4.52 -7.97
C LEU A 67 12.31 6.02 -8.05
N LEU A 68 11.46 6.54 -7.18
CA LEU A 68 10.94 7.90 -7.28
C LEU A 68 11.64 8.89 -6.36
N LEU A 69 12.15 8.42 -5.23
CA LEU A 69 12.76 9.30 -4.24
C LEU A 69 14.28 9.41 -4.41
N PRO A 70 14.85 10.58 -4.14
CA PRO A 70 14.14 11.85 -4.08
C PRO A 70 13.74 12.30 -5.49
N MET A 71 12.69 13.10 -5.60
CA MET A 71 12.22 13.63 -6.89
C MET A 71 13.31 14.45 -7.58
N GLN A 72 13.57 14.14 -8.86
CA GLN A 72 14.56 14.84 -9.68
C GLN A 72 13.92 15.76 -10.75
N ASP A 73 12.70 15.42 -11.15
CA ASP A 73 11.94 16.19 -12.13
C ASP A 73 11.34 17.47 -11.52
N LYS A 74 11.03 18.46 -12.35
CA LYS A 74 10.14 19.57 -11.95
C LYS A 74 8.77 19.01 -11.53
N ILE A 75 8.14 19.63 -10.54
CA ILE A 75 6.84 19.19 -9.97
C ILE A 75 5.80 18.92 -11.07
N SER A 76 5.63 19.85 -12.01
CA SER A 76 4.66 19.70 -13.11
C SER A 76 4.96 18.50 -14.02
N THR A 77 6.24 18.26 -14.32
CA THR A 77 6.67 17.12 -15.12
C THR A 77 6.47 15.80 -14.38
N PHE A 78 6.79 15.77 -13.09
CA PHE A 78 6.59 14.63 -12.22
C PHE A 78 5.11 14.22 -12.20
N PHE A 79 4.22 15.14 -11.86
CA PHE A 79 2.79 14.85 -11.82
C PHE A 79 2.24 14.43 -13.18
N ARG A 80 2.55 15.17 -14.24
CA ARG A 80 2.09 14.79 -15.58
C ARG A 80 2.47 13.36 -15.94
N LYS A 81 3.74 12.96 -15.71
CA LYS A 81 4.22 11.60 -16.00
C LYS A 81 3.53 10.52 -15.18
N ARG A 82 3.16 10.81 -13.91
CA ARG A 82 2.60 9.82 -12.99
C ARG A 82 1.09 9.74 -13.12
N PHE A 83 0.42 10.88 -13.11
CA PHE A 83 -1.04 10.91 -13.21
C PHE A 83 -1.53 10.35 -14.55
N THR A 84 -0.90 10.69 -15.67
CA THR A 84 -1.31 10.11 -16.95
C THR A 84 -1.23 8.58 -16.98
N ARG A 85 -0.26 7.99 -16.30
CA ARG A 85 -0.06 6.53 -16.29
C ARG A 85 -0.98 5.79 -15.33
N ILE A 86 -1.50 6.47 -14.31
CA ILE A 86 -2.26 5.83 -13.23
C ILE A 86 -3.70 6.28 -13.24
N VAL A 87 -3.95 7.59 -13.30
CA VAL A 87 -5.31 8.13 -13.17
C VAL A 87 -6.17 7.76 -14.38
N TYR A 88 -5.64 7.83 -15.60
CA TYR A 88 -6.44 7.47 -16.77
C TYR A 88 -6.86 5.98 -16.79
N PRO A 89 -5.94 5.01 -16.62
CA PRO A 89 -6.36 3.62 -16.49
C PRO A 89 -7.30 3.40 -15.31
N PHE A 90 -7.06 4.06 -14.17
CA PHE A 90 -7.91 3.97 -13.00
C PHE A 90 -9.35 4.42 -13.29
N ILE A 91 -9.54 5.61 -13.88
CA ILE A 91 -10.87 6.10 -14.26
C ILE A 91 -11.53 5.15 -15.26
N ALA A 92 -10.77 4.67 -16.27
CA ALA A 92 -11.28 3.74 -17.26
C ALA A 92 -11.81 2.45 -16.59
N TRP A 93 -11.06 1.87 -15.66
CA TRP A 93 -11.49 0.70 -14.91
C TRP A 93 -12.71 0.98 -14.02
N CYS A 94 -12.75 2.10 -13.32
CA CYS A 94 -13.92 2.48 -12.52
C CYS A 94 -15.18 2.59 -13.38
N VAL A 95 -15.08 3.20 -14.56
CA VAL A 95 -16.21 3.29 -15.50
C VAL A 95 -16.64 1.91 -16.01
N LEU A 96 -15.66 1.04 -16.33
CA LEU A 96 -15.95 -0.34 -16.76
C LEU A 96 -16.66 -1.13 -15.65
N TYR A 97 -16.22 -1.01 -14.39
CA TYR A 97 -16.89 -1.66 -13.26
C TYR A 97 -18.30 -1.11 -13.02
N ALA A 98 -18.48 0.22 -13.10
CA ALA A 98 -19.80 0.82 -12.97
C ALA A 98 -20.76 0.29 -14.06
N GLY A 99 -20.29 0.14 -15.30
CA GLY A 99 -21.06 -0.49 -16.39
C GLY A 99 -21.33 -1.99 -16.15
N TYR A 100 -20.33 -2.71 -15.67
CA TYR A 100 -20.48 -4.13 -15.33
C TYR A 100 -21.55 -4.36 -14.25
N TYR A 101 -21.66 -3.48 -13.25
CA TYR A 101 -22.68 -3.62 -12.21
C TYR A 101 -24.11 -3.37 -12.71
N VAL A 102 -24.30 -2.55 -13.73
CA VAL A 102 -25.60 -2.45 -14.43
C VAL A 102 -25.99 -3.80 -15.02
N LEU A 103 -25.02 -4.53 -15.59
CA LEU A 103 -25.29 -5.82 -16.24
C LEU A 103 -25.42 -6.98 -15.22
N SER A 104 -24.60 -6.99 -14.18
CA SER A 104 -24.48 -8.13 -13.26
C SER A 104 -25.39 -8.03 -12.02
N ARG A 105 -25.63 -6.82 -11.54
CA ARG A 105 -26.46 -6.56 -10.34
C ARG A 105 -27.82 -5.95 -10.66
N GLY A 106 -28.05 -5.51 -11.89
CA GLY A 106 -29.25 -4.79 -12.30
C GLY A 106 -29.29 -3.34 -11.81
N ASP A 107 -28.14 -2.73 -11.54
CA ASP A 107 -28.05 -1.33 -11.13
C ASP A 107 -28.70 -0.42 -12.19
N SER A 108 -29.33 0.66 -11.74
CA SER A 108 -29.89 1.65 -12.66
C SER A 108 -28.80 2.51 -13.30
N PHE A 109 -29.09 3.09 -14.45
CA PHE A 109 -28.17 4.07 -15.08
C PHE A 109 -27.91 5.29 -14.20
N SER A 110 -28.86 5.69 -13.35
CA SER A 110 -28.66 6.76 -12.35
C SER A 110 -27.65 6.33 -11.29
N GLN A 111 -27.70 5.09 -10.82
CA GLN A 111 -26.71 4.55 -9.89
C GLN A 111 -25.32 4.47 -10.52
N MET A 112 -25.22 4.03 -11.77
CA MET A 112 -23.98 4.04 -12.52
C MET A 112 -23.39 5.46 -12.61
N ALA A 113 -24.19 6.46 -12.92
CA ALA A 113 -23.72 7.85 -12.99
C ALA A 113 -23.24 8.37 -11.63
N LEU A 114 -23.94 8.06 -10.53
CA LEU A 114 -23.52 8.38 -9.17
C LEU A 114 -22.18 7.70 -8.81
N ASN A 115 -22.02 6.43 -9.13
CA ASN A 115 -20.78 5.69 -8.90
C ASN A 115 -19.61 6.34 -9.62
N ILE A 116 -19.80 6.79 -10.86
CA ILE A 116 -18.76 7.50 -11.63
C ILE A 116 -18.45 8.87 -11.01
N LEU A 117 -19.46 9.62 -10.57
CA LEU A 117 -19.26 10.93 -9.92
C LEU A 117 -18.54 10.81 -8.59
N HIS A 118 -18.70 9.69 -7.88
CA HIS A 118 -18.02 9.45 -6.59
C HIS A 118 -16.56 9.05 -6.72
N ILE A 119 -16.06 8.67 -7.91
CA ILE A 119 -14.66 8.25 -8.10
C ILE A 119 -13.64 9.21 -7.48
N PRO A 120 -13.76 10.56 -7.58
CA PRO A 120 -12.77 11.46 -7.02
C PRO A 120 -12.77 11.54 -5.48
N VAL A 121 -13.89 11.20 -4.82
CA VAL A 121 -14.08 11.44 -3.37
C VAL A 121 -14.31 10.18 -2.57
N ASN A 122 -14.76 9.12 -3.22
CA ASN A 122 -15.05 7.84 -2.56
C ASN A 122 -15.00 6.71 -3.58
N PHE A 123 -14.87 5.47 -3.09
CA PHE A 123 -15.13 4.27 -3.88
C PHE A 123 -16.56 4.29 -4.40
N GLY A 124 -16.77 4.83 -5.59
CA GLY A 124 -18.11 4.85 -6.20
C GLY A 124 -18.64 3.47 -6.54
N CYS A 125 -17.74 2.52 -6.77
CA CYS A 125 -18.03 1.09 -6.87
C CYS A 125 -17.26 0.40 -5.74
N GLU A 126 -17.87 -0.51 -5.02
CA GLU A 126 -17.24 -1.32 -3.97
C GLU A 126 -16.18 -2.27 -4.54
N ILE A 127 -15.14 -1.71 -5.16
CA ILE A 127 -14.05 -2.45 -5.75
C ILE A 127 -12.88 -2.39 -4.77
N GLY A 128 -12.89 -3.29 -3.81
CA GLY A 128 -11.95 -3.29 -2.69
C GLY A 128 -10.49 -3.13 -3.11
N HIS A 129 -10.04 -3.78 -4.17
CA HIS A 129 -8.63 -3.73 -4.60
C HIS A 129 -8.18 -2.39 -5.20
N LEU A 130 -9.07 -1.50 -5.60
CA LEU A 130 -8.70 -0.19 -6.15
C LEU A 130 -8.26 0.84 -5.08
N TRP A 131 -8.46 0.56 -3.79
CA TRP A 131 -7.96 1.42 -2.71
C TRP A 131 -6.48 1.76 -2.83
N TYR A 132 -5.68 0.83 -3.36
CA TYR A 132 -4.26 1.00 -3.57
C TYR A 132 -3.92 2.22 -4.43
N ILE A 133 -4.74 2.51 -5.44
CA ILE A 133 -4.51 3.65 -6.34
C ILE A 133 -4.68 4.98 -5.60
N TYR A 134 -5.69 5.11 -4.73
CA TYR A 134 -5.87 6.31 -3.90
C TYR A 134 -4.67 6.53 -2.97
N MET A 135 -4.21 5.48 -2.30
CA MET A 135 -3.02 5.50 -1.47
C MET A 135 -1.78 5.92 -2.28
N LEU A 136 -1.59 5.37 -3.47
CA LEU A 136 -0.46 5.69 -4.33
C LEU A 136 -0.50 7.14 -4.83
N ILE A 137 -1.69 7.68 -5.16
CA ILE A 137 -1.88 9.10 -5.48
C ILE A 137 -1.45 9.95 -4.28
N GLY A 138 -1.86 9.59 -3.07
CA GLY A 138 -1.45 10.26 -1.83
C GLY A 138 0.07 10.31 -1.68
N LEU A 139 0.76 9.19 -1.91
CA LEU A 139 2.23 9.13 -1.88
C LEU A 139 2.88 10.02 -2.95
N TYR A 140 2.28 10.12 -4.13
CA TYR A 140 2.79 11.03 -5.17
C TYR A 140 2.61 12.49 -4.80
N LEU A 141 1.50 12.86 -4.15
CA LEU A 141 1.28 14.22 -3.65
C LEU A 141 2.28 14.61 -2.56
N VAL A 142 2.65 13.67 -1.70
CA VAL A 142 3.64 13.89 -0.63
C VAL A 142 5.08 13.92 -1.17
N THR A 143 5.37 13.26 -2.30
CA THR A 143 6.72 13.14 -2.86
C THR A 143 7.47 14.47 -3.00
N PRO A 144 6.92 15.56 -3.59
CA PRO A 144 7.64 16.83 -3.67
C PRO A 144 7.89 17.49 -2.31
N ILE A 145 7.03 17.23 -1.32
CA ILE A 145 7.13 17.79 0.03
C ILE A 145 8.31 17.15 0.78
N ILE A 146 8.44 15.81 0.71
CA ILE A 146 9.48 15.10 1.46
C ILE A 146 10.84 15.05 0.73
N SER A 147 10.86 15.23 -0.59
CA SER A 147 12.09 15.12 -1.39
C SER A 147 13.22 16.05 -0.95
N PRO A 148 12.99 17.34 -0.62
CA PRO A 148 14.06 18.22 -0.15
C PRO A 148 14.69 17.75 1.17
N TRP A 149 13.87 17.27 2.10
CA TRP A 149 14.36 16.70 3.35
C TRP A 149 15.18 15.43 3.09
N LEU A 150 14.69 14.51 2.27
CA LEU A 150 15.37 13.26 1.94
C LEU A 150 16.76 13.49 1.27
N GLN A 151 16.91 14.58 0.50
CA GLN A 151 18.19 14.92 -0.12
C GLN A 151 19.23 15.31 0.91
N GLN A 152 18.84 16.01 1.97
CA GLN A 152 19.71 16.56 3.00
C GLN A 152 19.90 15.63 4.20
N ALA A 153 18.91 14.79 4.49
CA ALA A 153 18.88 13.95 5.67
C ALA A 153 20.10 13.02 5.74
N SER A 154 20.72 12.99 6.91
CA SER A 154 21.79 12.04 7.24
C SER A 154 21.24 10.62 7.40
N LYS A 155 22.13 9.63 7.40
CA LYS A 155 21.75 8.23 7.65
C LYS A 155 21.05 8.08 9.00
N ARG A 156 21.56 8.71 10.06
CA ARG A 156 21.02 8.63 11.43
C ARG A 156 19.62 9.24 11.53
N GLU A 157 19.35 10.34 10.84
CA GLU A 157 18.02 10.97 10.82
C GLU A 157 17.00 10.07 10.13
N LEU A 158 17.36 9.43 9.02
CA LEU A 158 16.49 8.47 8.33
C LEU A 158 16.26 7.21 9.17
N GLU A 159 17.30 6.70 9.84
CA GLU A 159 17.16 5.55 10.76
C GLU A 159 16.29 5.90 11.97
N GLY A 160 16.44 7.10 12.53
CA GLY A 160 15.56 7.60 13.59
C GLY A 160 14.10 7.70 13.17
N TYR A 161 13.86 8.28 11.97
CA TYR A 161 12.52 8.34 11.40
C TYR A 161 11.91 6.95 11.18
N LEU A 162 12.67 6.04 10.54
CA LEU A 162 12.20 4.68 10.25
C LEU A 162 12.00 3.87 11.53
N GLY A 163 12.86 4.05 12.54
CA GLY A 163 12.71 3.41 13.84
C GLY A 163 11.42 3.85 14.54
N LEU A 164 11.15 5.16 14.56
CA LEU A 164 9.91 5.68 15.12
C LEU A 164 8.69 5.18 14.32
N TRP A 165 8.76 5.18 12.99
CA TRP A 165 7.70 4.64 12.14
C TRP A 165 7.42 3.15 12.42
N ILE A 166 8.44 2.32 12.60
CA ILE A 166 8.28 0.90 12.97
C ILE A 166 7.54 0.80 14.31
N ILE A 167 7.93 1.58 15.33
CA ILE A 167 7.25 1.61 16.61
C ILE A 167 5.77 1.96 16.43
N THR A 168 5.46 3.00 15.66
CA THR A 168 4.06 3.41 15.43
C THR A 168 3.24 2.37 14.67
N THR A 169 3.88 1.51 13.87
CA THR A 169 3.21 0.42 13.15
C THR A 169 2.65 -0.64 14.11
N PHE A 170 3.21 -0.77 15.31
CA PHE A 170 2.72 -1.70 16.35
C PHE A 170 1.63 -1.10 17.23
N LEU A 171 1.39 0.22 17.21
CA LEU A 171 0.39 0.86 18.07
C LEU A 171 -1.02 0.27 17.93
N PRO A 172 -1.55 -0.03 16.72
CA PRO A 172 -2.86 -0.67 16.59
C PRO A 172 -2.95 -2.02 17.28
N TYR A 173 -1.87 -2.80 17.27
CA TYR A 173 -1.82 -4.11 17.95
C TYR A 173 -1.78 -3.95 19.47
N ILE A 174 -1.08 -2.94 19.99
CA ILE A 174 -1.06 -2.61 21.42
C ILE A 174 -2.45 -2.16 21.85
N HIS A 175 -3.13 -1.34 21.05
CA HIS A 175 -4.49 -0.89 21.31
C HIS A 175 -5.51 -2.05 21.37
N LEU A 176 -5.34 -3.10 20.57
CA LEU A 176 -6.18 -4.30 20.63
C LEU A 176 -6.07 -5.02 21.99
N VAL A 177 -4.89 -4.98 22.63
CA VAL A 177 -4.64 -5.64 23.94
C VAL A 177 -4.93 -4.68 25.09
N TYR A 178 -4.64 -3.41 24.92
CA TYR A 178 -4.77 -2.34 25.93
C TYR A 178 -5.52 -1.13 25.36
N PRO A 179 -6.83 -1.22 25.13
CA PRO A 179 -7.63 -0.15 24.51
C PRO A 179 -7.54 1.18 25.25
N GLU A 180 -7.38 1.13 26.59
CA GLU A 180 -7.36 2.29 27.47
C GLU A 180 -6.09 3.13 27.35
N VAL A 181 -4.98 2.52 26.90
CA VAL A 181 -3.66 3.19 26.84
C VAL A 181 -3.55 4.10 25.61
N LEU A 182 -4.24 3.77 24.53
CA LEU A 182 -4.14 4.45 23.24
C LEU A 182 -5.52 4.87 22.74
N GLY A 183 -6.32 5.42 23.65
CA GLY A 183 -7.67 5.88 23.36
C GLY A 183 -7.71 6.89 22.22
N GLU A 184 -8.63 6.68 21.30
CA GLU A 184 -9.00 7.67 20.30
C GLU A 184 -9.91 8.71 20.94
N ALA A 185 -9.87 9.94 20.43
CA ALA A 185 -10.84 10.92 20.83
C ALA A 185 -12.23 10.50 20.33
N PHE A 186 -13.25 10.53 21.18
CA PHE A 186 -14.61 10.06 20.84
C PHE A 186 -15.24 10.78 19.62
N TRP A 187 -14.68 11.92 19.24
CA TRP A 187 -15.12 12.71 18.05
C TRP A 187 -14.26 12.45 16.81
N ASN A 188 -13.25 11.60 16.88
CA ASN A 188 -12.34 11.34 15.79
C ASN A 188 -11.76 9.93 15.90
N ASP A 189 -12.22 9.04 15.07
CA ASP A 189 -11.77 7.64 14.99
C ASP A 189 -10.37 7.49 14.37
N THR A 190 -9.60 8.57 14.29
CA THR A 190 -8.26 8.56 13.73
C THR A 190 -7.27 8.03 14.77
N PRO A 191 -6.53 6.95 14.47
CA PRO A 191 -5.53 6.41 15.39
C PRO A 191 -4.46 7.43 15.77
N LEU A 192 -3.96 7.33 16.99
CA LEU A 192 -2.84 8.13 17.46
C LEU A 192 -1.67 8.06 16.46
N LEU A 193 -1.08 9.21 16.14
CA LEU A 193 0.01 9.34 15.16
C LEU A 193 -0.37 8.92 13.73
N TYR A 194 -1.65 8.95 13.36
CA TYR A 194 -2.16 8.59 12.03
C TYR A 194 -1.33 9.17 10.87
N TYR A 195 -0.97 10.46 10.95
CA TYR A 195 -0.18 11.12 9.89
C TYR A 195 1.25 10.63 9.78
N PHE A 196 1.74 9.91 10.78
CA PHE A 196 3.10 9.39 10.82
C PHE A 196 3.16 7.89 10.46
N THR A 197 2.07 7.18 10.62
CA THR A 197 1.95 5.73 10.37
C THR A 197 1.74 5.41 8.88
N GLY A 198 1.60 4.16 8.56
CA GLY A 198 1.15 3.68 7.27
C GLY A 198 2.21 3.58 6.19
N PHE A 199 1.80 3.72 4.94
CA PHE A 199 2.62 3.38 3.78
C PHE A 199 3.76 4.34 3.48
N ILE A 200 3.77 5.54 4.06
CA ILE A 200 4.85 6.51 3.87
C ILE A 200 6.20 5.98 4.41
N GLY A 201 6.19 5.21 5.49
CA GLY A 201 7.39 4.59 6.03
C GLY A 201 8.00 3.57 5.07
N TYR A 202 7.18 2.70 4.46
CA TYR A 202 7.65 1.78 3.41
C TYR A 202 8.21 2.53 2.20
N PHE A 203 7.59 3.64 1.83
CA PHE A 203 8.05 4.48 0.72
C PHE A 203 9.46 5.06 1.00
N ILE A 204 9.68 5.59 2.20
CA ILE A 204 10.98 6.11 2.65
C ILE A 204 11.99 4.96 2.86
N LEU A 205 11.57 3.80 3.35
CA LEU A 205 12.42 2.62 3.49
C LEU A 205 12.98 2.17 2.14
N GLY A 206 12.15 2.19 1.09
CA GLY A 206 12.62 1.92 -0.27
C GLY A 206 13.75 2.86 -0.71
N TYR A 207 13.63 4.15 -0.41
CA TYR A 207 14.70 5.13 -0.65
C TYR A 207 15.94 4.88 0.22
N TYR A 208 15.76 4.57 1.50
CA TYR A 208 16.85 4.25 2.41
C TYR A 208 17.71 3.09 1.87
N LEU A 209 17.07 2.01 1.43
CA LEU A 209 17.75 0.85 0.84
C LEU A 209 18.51 1.21 -0.44
N LYS A 210 17.95 2.10 -1.27
CA LYS A 210 18.65 2.61 -2.45
C LYS A 210 19.92 3.39 -2.10
N ARG A 211 19.86 4.22 -1.06
CA ARG A 211 20.95 5.16 -0.71
C ARG A 211 22.06 4.51 0.11
N PHE A 212 21.70 3.61 1.03
CA PHE A 212 22.64 3.07 2.03
C PHE A 212 22.90 1.57 1.88
N GLY A 213 22.23 0.91 0.93
CA GLY A 213 22.36 -0.52 0.68
C GLY A 213 21.42 -1.38 1.51
N TYR A 214 21.58 -2.67 1.37
CA TYR A 214 20.74 -3.69 2.00
C TYR A 214 21.42 -4.25 3.25
N PRO A 215 20.65 -4.72 4.23
CA PRO A 215 21.19 -5.45 5.37
C PRO A 215 21.91 -6.73 4.90
N SER A 216 22.76 -7.31 5.76
CA SER A 216 23.39 -8.61 5.46
C SER A 216 22.33 -9.70 5.20
N ALA A 217 22.70 -10.72 4.43
CA ALA A 217 21.78 -11.82 4.13
C ALA A 217 21.26 -12.49 5.42
N ALA A 218 22.11 -12.68 6.43
CA ALA A 218 21.70 -13.24 7.71
C ALA A 218 20.64 -12.37 8.42
N LEU A 219 20.86 -11.04 8.49
CA LEU A 219 19.89 -10.13 9.09
C LEU A 219 18.57 -10.08 8.29
N SER A 220 18.65 -10.15 6.96
CA SER A 220 17.46 -10.20 6.10
C SER A 220 16.61 -11.45 6.37
N TRP A 221 17.24 -12.61 6.55
CA TRP A 221 16.55 -13.84 6.92
C TRP A 221 15.91 -13.77 8.32
N ILE A 222 16.62 -13.19 9.30
CA ILE A 222 16.08 -13.00 10.65
C ILE A 222 14.82 -12.10 10.59
N ILE A 223 14.89 -10.97 9.89
CA ILE A 223 13.75 -10.06 9.74
C ILE A 223 12.57 -10.77 9.07
N LEU A 224 12.83 -11.57 8.03
CA LEU A 224 11.78 -12.32 7.34
C LEU A 224 11.10 -13.33 8.27
N ILE A 225 11.88 -14.13 8.98
CA ILE A 225 11.35 -15.18 9.89
C ILE A 225 10.57 -14.54 11.05
N VAL A 226 11.14 -13.52 11.69
CA VAL A 226 10.47 -12.82 12.79
C VAL A 226 9.20 -12.13 12.30
N GLY A 227 9.26 -11.42 11.17
CA GLY A 227 8.09 -10.77 10.59
C GLY A 227 6.97 -11.75 10.23
N PHE A 228 7.33 -12.92 9.70
CA PHE A 228 6.36 -13.97 9.42
C PHE A 228 5.76 -14.60 10.69
N ALA A 229 6.57 -14.78 11.74
CA ALA A 229 6.08 -15.33 13.01
C ALA A 229 5.16 -14.38 13.78
N LEU A 230 5.26 -13.07 13.54
CA LEU A 230 4.44 -12.04 14.18
C LEU A 230 3.17 -11.68 13.40
N SER A 231 3.01 -12.16 12.19
CA SER A 231 1.88 -11.86 11.31
C SER A 231 0.80 -12.94 11.35
#